data_c8daaba57496aa12de6ab0be9ef628df
#
_entry.id   c8daaba57496aa12de6ab0be9ef628df
#
_cell.length_a   1.000
_cell.length_b   1.000
_cell.length_c   1.000
_cell.angle_alpha   90.00
_cell.angle_beta   90.00
_cell.angle_gamma   90.00
#
_symmetry.space_group_name_H-M   'P 1'
#
loop_
_entity.id
_entity.type
_entity.pdbx_description
1 polymer ?
#
loop_
_entity_poly.entity_id
_entity_poly.type
_entity_poly.pdbx_seq_one_letter_code
_entity_poly.pdbx_strand_id
1 'polypeptide(L)'
;MDKKNELLAAAREVFAEKGYKAAGISDIAKKSRMAVGSFYKYYESKEAIFLEVYVAENSRIREGIMQRVDWRGEPETIVEQLFAVTFELISPNKILAEWNKPGISQILHDYYNQDSGRAS
;
A
#
# COMPACT_ATOMS: atom_id res chain seq x y z
N MET A 1 -20.33 6.83 -1.37
CA MET A 1 -19.14 5.99 -1.55
C MET A 1 -19.56 4.54 -1.68
N ASP A 2 -19.03 3.82 -2.64
CA ASP A 2 -19.45 2.44 -2.79
C ASP A 2 -18.80 1.52 -1.75
N LYS A 3 -19.37 0.34 -1.60
CA LYS A 3 -18.94 -0.60 -0.54
C LYS A 3 -17.54 -1.15 -0.77
N LYS A 4 -17.12 -1.28 -2.02
CA LYS A 4 -15.77 -1.72 -2.32
C LYS A 4 -14.74 -0.70 -1.84
N ASN A 5 -14.99 0.58 -2.06
CA ASN A 5 -14.12 1.64 -1.59
C ASN A 5 -14.11 1.74 -0.06
N GLU A 6 -15.26 1.50 0.58
CA GLU A 6 -15.32 1.44 2.04
C GLU A 6 -14.47 0.31 2.60
N LEU A 7 -14.52 -0.87 1.95
CA LEU A 7 -13.67 -1.99 2.34
C LEU A 7 -12.19 -1.66 2.17
N LEU A 8 -11.85 -1.05 1.05
CA LEU A 8 -10.47 -0.69 0.77
C LEU A 8 -9.93 0.30 1.80
N ALA A 9 -10.72 1.32 2.15
CA ALA A 9 -10.34 2.29 3.17
C ALA A 9 -10.18 1.64 4.55
N ALA A 10 -11.09 0.75 4.92
CA ALA A 10 -11.01 0.00 6.17
C ALA A 10 -9.76 -0.89 6.20
N ALA A 11 -9.48 -1.57 5.10
CA ALA A 11 -8.30 -2.43 4.99
C ALA A 11 -7.01 -1.62 5.15
N ARG A 12 -6.94 -0.45 4.53
CA ARG A 12 -5.77 0.42 4.67
C ARG A 12 -5.53 0.76 6.14
N GLU A 13 -6.57 1.13 6.87
CA GLU A 13 -6.44 1.46 8.28
C GLU A 13 -6.01 0.26 9.11
N VAL A 14 -6.59 -0.91 8.88
CA VAL A 14 -6.26 -2.12 9.63
C VAL A 14 -4.80 -2.54 9.36
N PHE A 15 -4.38 -2.52 8.10
CA PHE A 15 -3.00 -2.87 7.75
C PHE A 15 -2.01 -1.85 8.30
N ALA A 16 -2.36 -0.57 8.30
CA ALA A 16 -1.49 0.47 8.86
C ALA A 16 -1.31 0.31 10.37
N GLU A 17 -2.35 -0.15 11.05
CA GLU A 17 -2.35 -0.35 12.49
C GLU A 17 -1.64 -1.62 12.91
N LYS A 18 -1.97 -2.74 12.26
CA LYS A 18 -1.57 -4.08 12.69
C LYS A 18 -0.47 -4.72 11.84
N GLY A 19 -0.25 -4.23 10.63
CA GLY A 19 0.58 -4.92 9.66
C GLY A 19 -0.20 -6.05 8.99
N TYR A 20 0.39 -6.67 7.98
CA TYR A 20 -0.30 -7.68 7.19
C TYR A 20 -0.65 -8.94 7.98
N LYS A 21 0.33 -9.46 8.73
CA LYS A 21 0.17 -10.76 9.40
C LYS A 21 -0.93 -10.74 10.46
N ALA A 22 -0.94 -9.70 11.28
CA ALA A 22 -1.90 -9.59 12.39
C ALA A 22 -3.28 -9.14 11.94
N ALA A 23 -3.39 -8.50 10.76
CA ALA A 23 -4.67 -8.05 10.23
C ALA A 23 -5.46 -9.25 9.70
N GLY A 24 -6.74 -9.31 10.04
CA GLY A 24 -7.63 -10.36 9.56
C GLY A 24 -8.78 -9.80 8.75
N ILE A 25 -9.37 -10.66 7.91
CA ILE A 25 -10.55 -10.27 7.12
C ILE A 25 -11.69 -9.83 8.04
N SER A 26 -11.83 -10.49 9.20
CA SER A 26 -12.86 -10.10 10.17
C SER A 26 -12.65 -8.69 10.71
N ASP A 27 -11.39 -8.28 10.91
CA ASP A 27 -11.08 -6.92 11.35
C ASP A 27 -11.51 -5.89 10.31
N ILE A 28 -11.22 -6.19 9.05
CA ILE A 28 -11.56 -5.31 7.93
C ILE A 28 -13.06 -5.19 7.78
N ALA A 29 -13.75 -6.34 7.79
CA ALA A 29 -15.21 -6.38 7.66
C ALA A 29 -15.88 -5.60 8.80
N LYS A 30 -15.41 -5.82 10.03
CA LYS A 30 -15.95 -5.13 11.20
C LYS A 30 -15.78 -3.62 11.09
N LYS A 31 -14.62 -3.18 10.67
CA LYS A 31 -14.33 -1.75 10.53
C LYS A 31 -15.20 -1.09 9.47
N SER A 32 -15.52 -1.81 8.41
CA SER A 32 -16.39 -1.32 7.35
C SER A 32 -17.88 -1.57 7.61
N ARG A 33 -18.20 -2.18 8.77
CA ARG A 33 -19.57 -2.51 9.17
C ARG A 33 -20.23 -3.49 8.21
N MET A 34 -19.47 -4.47 7.77
CA MET A 34 -19.95 -5.53 6.89
C MET A 34 -19.73 -6.88 7.53
N ALA A 35 -20.53 -7.87 7.11
CA ALA A 35 -20.28 -9.26 7.47
C ALA A 35 -19.08 -9.78 6.68
N VAL A 36 -18.40 -10.79 7.22
CA VAL A 36 -17.27 -11.43 6.55
C VAL A 36 -17.67 -11.95 5.16
N GLY A 37 -18.89 -12.52 5.05
CA GLY A 37 -19.40 -12.98 3.76
C GLY A 37 -19.48 -11.88 2.71
N SER A 38 -19.77 -10.65 3.13
CA SER A 38 -19.83 -9.51 2.22
C SER A 38 -18.45 -9.15 1.68
N PHE A 39 -17.41 -9.31 2.49
CA PHE A 39 -16.05 -9.11 2.03
C PHE A 39 -15.75 -9.96 0.78
N TYR A 40 -16.13 -11.23 0.83
CA TYR A 40 -15.83 -12.16 -0.25
C TYR A 40 -16.60 -11.88 -1.54
N LYS A 41 -17.57 -10.99 -1.52
CA LYS A 41 -18.22 -10.52 -2.75
C LYS A 41 -17.34 -9.58 -3.55
N TYR A 42 -16.37 -8.94 -2.89
CA TYR A 42 -15.53 -7.91 -3.51
C TYR A 42 -14.08 -8.35 -3.69
N TYR A 43 -13.56 -9.17 -2.78
CA TYR A 43 -12.17 -9.63 -2.81
C TYR A 43 -12.12 -11.11 -2.46
N GLU A 44 -11.33 -11.87 -3.20
CA GLU A 44 -11.27 -13.30 -2.96
C GLU A 44 -10.38 -13.69 -1.78
N SER A 45 -9.51 -12.79 -1.31
CA SER A 45 -8.57 -13.13 -0.24
C SER A 45 -8.03 -11.86 0.42
N LYS A 46 -7.36 -12.07 1.56
CA LYS A 46 -6.64 -10.98 2.24
C LYS A 46 -5.52 -10.44 1.35
N GLU A 47 -4.84 -11.34 0.64
CA GLU A 47 -3.76 -10.96 -0.27
C GLU A 47 -4.26 -10.04 -1.37
N ALA A 48 -5.44 -10.31 -1.91
CA ALA A 48 -6.01 -9.51 -2.99
C ALA A 48 -6.26 -8.08 -2.56
N ILE A 49 -6.89 -7.88 -1.40
CA ILE A 49 -7.15 -6.52 -0.92
C ILE A 49 -5.87 -5.84 -0.48
N PHE A 50 -4.93 -6.60 0.12
CA PHE A 50 -3.65 -6.04 0.52
C PHE A 50 -2.88 -5.50 -0.67
N LEU A 51 -2.88 -6.22 -1.79
CA LEU A 51 -2.20 -5.77 -3.00
C LEU A 51 -2.73 -4.42 -3.47
N GLU A 52 -4.05 -4.25 -3.51
CA GLU A 52 -4.62 -2.96 -3.89
C GLU A 52 -4.24 -1.84 -2.91
N VAL A 53 -4.27 -2.15 -1.61
CA VAL A 53 -3.86 -1.18 -0.58
C VAL A 53 -2.39 -0.81 -0.75
N TYR A 54 -1.53 -1.79 -0.98
CA TYR A 54 -0.10 -1.57 -1.15
C TYR A 54 0.18 -0.67 -2.35
N VAL A 55 -0.42 -0.98 -3.49
CA VAL A 55 -0.20 -0.21 -4.72
C VAL A 55 -0.68 1.23 -4.55
N ALA A 56 -1.83 1.43 -3.94
CA ALA A 56 -2.36 2.77 -3.68
C ALA A 56 -1.46 3.53 -2.71
N GLU A 57 -1.00 2.87 -1.66
CA GLU A 57 -0.12 3.49 -0.67
C GLU A 57 1.22 3.87 -1.28
N ASN A 58 1.79 3.00 -2.10
CA ASN A 58 3.04 3.26 -2.80
C ASN A 58 2.92 4.47 -3.72
N SER A 59 1.80 4.57 -4.45
CA SER A 59 1.55 5.72 -5.34
C SER A 59 1.42 7.01 -4.54
N ARG A 60 0.71 6.98 -3.42
CA ARG A 60 0.52 8.14 -2.56
C ARG A 60 1.86 8.64 -1.98
N ILE A 61 2.69 7.72 -1.53
CA ILE A 61 4.01 8.07 -0.99
C ILE A 61 4.90 8.63 -2.07
N ARG A 62 4.92 8.01 -3.25
CA ARG A 62 5.72 8.48 -4.38
C ARG A 62 5.32 9.90 -4.77
N GLU A 63 4.01 10.16 -4.83
CA GLU A 63 3.51 11.48 -5.14
C GLU A 63 3.92 12.50 -4.09
N GLY A 64 3.86 12.11 -2.82
CA GLY A 64 4.32 12.95 -1.71
C GLY A 64 5.79 13.31 -1.82
N ILE A 65 6.63 12.34 -2.20
CA ILE A 65 8.05 12.58 -2.42
C ILE A 65 8.26 13.58 -3.55
N MET A 66 7.55 13.38 -4.67
CA MET A 66 7.67 14.27 -5.83
C MET A 66 7.28 15.70 -5.49
N GLN A 67 6.30 15.89 -4.63
CA GLN A 67 5.84 17.24 -4.25
C GLN A 67 6.74 17.92 -3.25
N ARG A 68 7.41 17.15 -2.38
CA ARG A 68 8.21 17.74 -1.30
C ARG A 68 9.66 18.01 -1.66
N VAL A 69 10.16 17.41 -2.73
CA VAL A 69 11.54 17.62 -3.18
C VAL A 69 11.58 18.83 -4.11
N ASP A 70 12.54 19.74 -3.86
CA ASP A 70 12.76 20.87 -4.74
C ASP A 70 13.68 20.45 -5.89
N TRP A 71 13.07 20.11 -7.02
CA TRP A 71 13.78 19.57 -8.18
C TRP A 71 14.61 20.63 -8.91
N ARG A 72 14.49 21.89 -8.51
CA ARG A 72 15.25 23.01 -9.11
C ARG A 72 16.59 23.24 -8.43
N GLY A 73 16.82 22.57 -7.29
CA GLY A 73 18.05 22.75 -6.52
C GLY A 73 19.24 22.06 -7.16
N GLU A 74 20.38 22.17 -6.48
CA GLU A 74 21.60 21.49 -6.90
C GLU A 74 21.41 19.97 -6.79
N PRO A 75 22.08 19.17 -7.66
CA PRO A 75 21.93 17.71 -7.62
C PRO A 75 22.17 17.09 -6.25
N GLU A 76 23.16 17.60 -5.53
CA GLU A 76 23.48 17.08 -4.20
C GLU A 76 22.36 17.33 -3.22
N THR A 77 21.76 18.51 -3.28
CA THR A 77 20.62 18.88 -2.44
C THR A 77 19.40 18.04 -2.77
N ILE A 78 19.16 17.77 -4.06
CA ILE A 78 18.06 16.94 -4.50
C ILE A 78 18.21 15.53 -3.92
N VAL A 79 19.42 14.94 -4.00
CA VAL A 79 19.69 13.62 -3.45
C VAL A 79 19.45 13.57 -1.95
N GLU A 80 19.94 14.58 -1.23
CA GLU A 80 19.73 14.67 0.22
C GLU A 80 18.25 14.74 0.57
N GLN A 81 17.49 15.56 -0.16
CA GLN A 81 16.06 15.69 0.06
C GLN A 81 15.34 14.38 -0.24
N LEU A 82 15.72 13.70 -1.33
CA LEU A 82 15.13 12.41 -1.67
C LEU A 82 15.29 11.41 -0.54
N PHE A 83 16.50 11.28 0.00
CA PHE A 83 16.74 10.37 1.12
C PHE A 83 15.94 10.77 2.35
N ALA A 84 15.96 12.05 2.71
CA ALA A 84 15.29 12.52 3.92
C ALA A 84 13.78 12.33 3.84
N VAL A 85 13.17 12.74 2.73
CA VAL A 85 11.72 12.65 2.55
C VAL A 85 11.29 11.19 2.44
N THR A 86 12.05 10.38 1.71
CA THR A 86 11.75 8.96 1.55
C THR A 86 11.80 8.25 2.90
N PHE A 87 12.84 8.51 3.68
CA PHE A 87 12.97 7.91 5.01
C PHE A 87 11.81 8.34 5.90
N GLU A 88 11.47 9.62 5.91
CA GLU A 88 10.40 10.15 6.74
C GLU A 88 9.04 9.53 6.39
N LEU A 89 8.74 9.37 5.10
CA LEU A 89 7.44 8.88 4.67
C LEU A 89 7.33 7.35 4.71
N ILE A 90 8.42 6.64 4.48
CA ILE A 90 8.39 5.17 4.38
C ILE A 90 8.70 4.49 5.72
N SER A 91 9.64 5.05 6.49
CA SER A 91 10.11 4.41 7.72
C SER A 91 8.99 3.98 8.68
N PRO A 92 7.98 4.81 8.96
CA PRO A 92 6.89 4.42 9.87
C PRO A 92 5.76 3.65 9.20
N ASN A 93 5.85 3.40 7.90
CA ASN A 93 4.74 2.84 7.13
C ASN A 93 4.73 1.31 7.21
N LYS A 94 3.81 0.74 7.97
CA LYS A 94 3.71 -0.70 8.15
C LYS A 94 3.24 -1.43 6.89
N ILE A 95 2.52 -0.76 6.02
CA ILE A 95 2.05 -1.36 4.77
C ILE A 95 3.23 -1.58 3.82
N LEU A 96 4.01 -0.53 3.59
CA LEU A 96 5.16 -0.63 2.68
C LEU A 96 6.29 -1.48 3.27
N ALA A 97 6.37 -1.60 4.58
CA ALA A 97 7.38 -2.43 5.24
C ALA A 97 7.23 -3.92 4.93
N GLU A 98 6.10 -4.33 4.38
CA GLU A 98 5.85 -5.74 4.05
C GLU A 98 6.52 -6.20 2.76
N TRP A 99 7.13 -5.30 1.99
CA TRP A 99 7.63 -5.56 0.64
C TRP A 99 8.56 -6.76 0.53
N ASN A 100 9.37 -7.02 1.55
CA ASN A 100 10.38 -8.06 1.50
C ASN A 100 9.99 -9.33 2.25
N LYS A 101 8.77 -9.43 2.74
CA LYS A 101 8.34 -10.62 3.47
C LYS A 101 7.93 -11.73 2.50
N PRO A 102 8.22 -13.00 2.83
CA PRO A 102 7.81 -14.13 1.98
C PRO A 102 6.31 -14.09 1.70
N GLY A 103 5.93 -14.43 0.50
CA GLY A 103 4.54 -14.37 0.07
C GLY A 103 4.17 -13.00 -0.46
N ILE A 104 4.42 -11.95 0.30
CA ILE A 104 4.14 -10.58 -0.16
C ILE A 104 5.11 -10.18 -1.26
N SER A 105 6.40 -10.46 -1.10
CA SER A 105 7.37 -10.11 -2.12
C SER A 105 7.08 -10.80 -3.45
N GLN A 106 6.58 -12.05 -3.40
CA GLN A 106 6.21 -12.78 -4.61
C GLN A 106 5.01 -12.15 -5.31
N ILE A 107 3.99 -11.78 -4.53
CA ILE A 107 2.79 -11.12 -5.06
C ILE A 107 3.15 -9.79 -5.73
N LEU A 108 4.01 -9.01 -5.09
CA LEU A 108 4.43 -7.72 -5.63
C LEU A 108 5.29 -7.88 -6.87
N HIS A 109 6.19 -8.86 -6.85
CA HIS A 109 7.03 -9.18 -8.00
C HIS A 109 6.17 -9.51 -9.21
N ASP A 110 5.20 -10.39 -9.03
CA ASP A 110 4.30 -10.79 -10.11
C ASP A 110 3.50 -9.62 -10.65
N TYR A 111 2.97 -8.80 -9.77
CA TYR A 111 2.17 -7.63 -10.17
C TYR A 111 3.00 -6.65 -10.97
N TYR A 112 4.17 -6.27 -10.46
CA TYR A 112 4.99 -5.24 -11.12
C TYR A 112 5.62 -5.75 -12.40
N ASN A 113 5.90 -7.04 -12.50
CA ASN A 113 6.40 -7.61 -13.74
C ASN A 113 5.34 -7.59 -14.83
N GLN A 114 4.09 -7.90 -14.49
CA GLN A 114 2.98 -7.80 -15.44
C GLN A 114 2.79 -6.36 -15.93
N ASP A 115 2.85 -5.41 -15.01
CA ASP A 115 2.69 -4.01 -15.33
C ASP A 115 3.81 -3.54 -16.25
N SER A 116 5.05 -3.90 -15.93
CA SER A 116 6.21 -3.58 -16.77
C SER A 116 6.07 -4.19 -18.17
N GLY A 117 5.59 -5.42 -18.23
CA GLY A 117 5.33 -6.09 -19.50
C GLY A 117 4.31 -5.36 -20.35
N ARG A 118 3.28 -4.82 -19.73
CA ARG A 118 2.26 -4.05 -20.42
C ARG A 118 2.79 -2.70 -20.90
N ALA A 119 3.66 -2.09 -20.11
CA ALA A 119 4.22 -0.79 -20.43
C ALA A 119 5.18 -0.84 -21.60
N SER A 120 5.83 -1.99 -21.79
CA SER A 120 6.74 -2.18 -22.90
C SER A 120 6.01 -2.64 -24.16
#